data_b113d6369be4ec64148eb2370ea4cf37
#
_entry.id   b113d6369be4ec64148eb2370ea4cf37
#
_cell.length_a   1.000
_cell.length_b   1.000
_cell.length_c   1.000
_cell.angle_alpha   90.00
_cell.angle_beta   90.00
_cell.angle_gamma   90.00
#
_symmetry.space_group_name_H-M   'P 1'
#
loop_
_entity.id
_entity.type
_entity.pdbx_description
1 polymer ?
#
loop_
_entity_poly.entity_id
_entity_poly.type
_entity_poly.pdbx_seq_one_letter_code
_entity_poly.pdbx_strand_id
1 'polypeptide(L)'
;MLLVNFNKTYRPGITSIRNSVFTVEQLVDSNIDFDGQDDGAIHVLIRRNNDYIATGRMLSDGHIGRVAVLKEYREHGYGFKIVSALINEAKNKYLNRVYLGAQLHAIDFYLKLGFLPYGEPYVEANIEHISMEIIFNQ
;
A
#
# COMPACT_ATOMS: atom_id res chain seq x y z
N MET A 1 4.60 -10.23 10.52
CA MET A 1 4.35 -8.91 9.90
C MET A 1 5.16 -7.86 10.62
N LEU A 2 5.85 -7.02 9.87
CA LEU A 2 6.77 -6.02 10.41
C LEU A 2 6.32 -4.61 9.97
N LEU A 3 6.39 -3.64 10.90
CA LEU A 3 6.34 -2.21 10.58
C LEU A 3 7.78 -1.72 10.56
N VAL A 4 8.25 -1.24 9.41
CA VAL A 4 9.68 -0.96 9.20
C VAL A 4 9.89 0.36 8.46
N ASN A 5 11.12 0.87 8.55
CA ASN A 5 11.59 1.98 7.74
C ASN A 5 12.25 1.45 6.47
N PHE A 6 12.36 2.31 5.46
CA PHE A 6 13.02 1.98 4.20
C PHE A 6 14.54 2.10 4.35
N ASN A 7 15.14 1.13 5.00
CA ASN A 7 16.57 1.14 5.35
C ASN A 7 17.32 -0.04 4.72
N LYS A 8 18.62 -0.13 4.98
CA LYS A 8 19.49 -1.17 4.39
C LYS A 8 18.98 -2.59 4.61
N THR A 9 18.34 -2.87 5.75
CA THR A 9 17.86 -4.20 6.09
C THR A 9 16.61 -4.58 5.29
N TYR A 10 15.66 -3.64 5.15
CA TYR A 10 14.34 -3.96 4.60
C TYR A 10 14.13 -3.46 3.16
N ARG A 11 14.92 -2.48 2.70
CA ARG A 11 14.82 -1.95 1.34
C ARG A 11 14.88 -3.03 0.26
N PRO A 12 15.81 -4.00 0.31
CA PRO A 12 15.88 -5.02 -0.74
C PRO A 12 14.60 -5.84 -0.86
N GLY A 13 13.99 -6.23 0.26
CA GLY A 13 12.75 -7.00 0.25
C GLY A 13 11.57 -6.19 -0.29
N ILE A 14 11.43 -4.95 0.16
CA ILE A 14 10.38 -4.04 -0.31
C ILE A 14 10.53 -3.79 -1.81
N THR A 15 11.72 -3.46 -2.25
CA THR A 15 12.04 -3.17 -3.65
C THR A 15 11.75 -4.38 -4.55
N SER A 16 12.14 -5.57 -4.12
CA SER A 16 11.93 -6.79 -4.88
C SER A 16 10.44 -7.07 -5.10
N ILE A 17 9.61 -6.96 -4.05
CA ILE A 17 8.17 -7.17 -4.15
C ILE A 17 7.56 -6.14 -5.11
N ARG A 18 7.85 -4.87 -4.91
CA ARG A 18 7.29 -3.78 -5.72
C ARG A 18 7.69 -3.90 -7.18
N ASN A 19 8.93 -4.27 -7.44
CA ASN A 19 9.40 -4.48 -8.80
C ASN A 19 8.63 -5.61 -9.49
N SER A 20 8.42 -6.72 -8.79
CA SER A 20 7.67 -7.86 -9.34
C SER A 20 6.22 -7.51 -9.63
N VAL A 21 5.54 -6.82 -8.72
CA VAL A 21 4.11 -6.53 -8.86
C VAL A 21 3.87 -5.34 -9.78
N PHE A 22 4.55 -4.22 -9.56
CA PHE A 22 4.23 -2.99 -10.29
C PHE A 22 4.99 -2.91 -11.62
N THR A 23 6.29 -3.12 -11.61
CA THR A 23 7.10 -2.96 -12.84
C THR A 23 6.91 -4.12 -13.80
N VAL A 24 7.02 -5.35 -13.33
CA VAL A 24 6.96 -6.54 -14.18
C VAL A 24 5.52 -6.94 -14.50
N GLU A 25 4.68 -7.13 -13.49
CA GLU A 25 3.31 -7.62 -13.67
C GLU A 25 2.37 -6.55 -14.24
N GLN A 26 2.36 -5.34 -13.66
CA GLN A 26 1.45 -4.26 -14.05
C GLN A 26 2.05 -3.30 -15.08
N LEU A 27 3.31 -3.49 -15.45
CA LEU A 27 4.03 -2.65 -16.42
C LEU A 27 4.10 -1.17 -16.02
N VAL A 28 4.15 -0.89 -14.73
CA VAL A 28 4.33 0.46 -14.21
C VAL A 28 5.80 0.84 -14.36
N ASP A 29 6.07 2.05 -14.88
CA ASP A 29 7.43 2.57 -14.97
C ASP A 29 8.04 2.65 -13.57
N SER A 30 9.28 2.13 -13.41
CA SER A 30 9.94 2.11 -12.11
C SER A 30 10.15 3.52 -11.54
N ASN A 31 10.28 4.54 -12.38
CA ASN A 31 10.42 5.94 -11.93
C ASN A 31 9.11 6.45 -11.32
N ILE A 32 7.96 5.90 -11.72
CA ILE A 32 6.67 6.24 -11.13
C ILE A 32 6.51 5.52 -9.79
N ASP A 33 6.83 4.23 -9.73
CA ASP A 33 6.75 3.43 -8.52
C ASP A 33 7.71 3.94 -7.43
N PHE A 34 8.97 4.17 -7.78
CA PHE A 34 9.99 4.68 -6.86
C PHE A 34 10.07 6.20 -6.97
N ASP A 35 9.16 6.87 -6.28
CA ASP A 35 8.91 8.31 -6.40
C ASP A 35 9.73 9.18 -5.43
N GLY A 36 10.67 8.59 -4.70
CA GLY A 36 11.52 9.30 -3.75
C GLY A 36 10.89 9.53 -2.37
N GLN A 37 9.67 9.03 -2.13
CA GLN A 37 8.97 9.25 -0.86
C GLN A 37 9.13 8.09 0.13
N ASP A 38 9.86 7.05 -0.23
CA ASP A 38 9.97 5.85 0.61
C ASP A 38 10.72 6.10 1.91
N ASP A 39 11.73 6.97 1.91
CA ASP A 39 12.54 7.22 3.11
C ASP A 39 11.73 7.85 4.24
N GLY A 40 10.74 8.66 3.92
CA GLY A 40 9.87 9.32 4.92
C GLY A 40 8.63 8.53 5.27
N ALA A 41 8.47 7.33 4.75
CA ALA A 41 7.26 6.52 4.91
C ALA A 41 7.46 5.41 5.93
N ILE A 42 6.34 4.94 6.48
CA ILE A 42 6.28 3.69 7.22
C ILE A 42 5.90 2.59 6.23
N HIS A 43 6.57 1.45 6.34
CA HIS A 43 6.31 0.29 5.49
C HIS A 43 5.87 -0.90 6.32
N VAL A 44 4.92 -1.67 5.80
CA VAL A 44 4.58 -2.99 6.32
C VAL A 44 5.25 -4.01 5.42
N LEU A 45 5.81 -5.04 6.03
CA LEU A 45 6.47 -6.12 5.31
C LEU A 45 6.01 -7.44 5.90
N ILE A 46 5.52 -8.34 5.05
CA ILE A 46 5.09 -9.67 5.45
C ILE A 46 6.10 -10.68 4.96
N ARG A 47 6.55 -11.52 5.88
CA ARG A 47 7.49 -12.58 5.60
C ARG A 47 6.82 -13.93 5.79
N ARG A 48 7.07 -14.83 4.87
CA ARG A 48 6.60 -16.21 4.95
C ARG A 48 7.79 -17.13 4.71
N ASN A 49 8.09 -18.01 5.71
CA ASN A 49 9.33 -18.75 5.73
C ASN A 49 10.50 -17.76 5.70
N ASN A 50 11.37 -17.82 4.70
CA ASN A 50 12.51 -16.92 4.57
C ASN A 50 12.28 -15.84 3.50
N ASP A 51 11.08 -15.78 2.93
CA ASP A 51 10.78 -14.88 1.82
C ASP A 51 9.86 -13.73 2.24
N TYR A 52 10.16 -12.53 1.76
CA TYR A 52 9.25 -11.39 1.86
C TYR A 52 8.26 -11.48 0.72
N ILE A 53 6.97 -11.46 1.04
CA ILE A 53 5.91 -11.78 0.07
C ILE A 53 4.91 -10.66 -0.16
N ALA A 54 4.86 -9.67 0.71
CA ALA A 54 3.88 -8.60 0.61
C ALA A 54 4.39 -7.35 1.31
N THR A 55 4.00 -6.18 0.82
CA THR A 55 4.39 -4.89 1.39
C THR A 55 3.32 -3.84 1.14
N GLY A 56 3.38 -2.74 1.89
CA GLY A 56 2.57 -1.55 1.70
C GLY A 56 3.26 -0.40 2.42
N ARG A 57 2.95 0.83 2.03
CA ARG A 57 3.52 2.00 2.69
C ARG A 57 2.45 3.01 3.07
N MET A 58 2.78 3.85 4.05
CA MET A 58 1.97 5.01 4.40
C MET A 58 2.89 6.22 4.56
N LEU A 59 2.58 7.29 3.84
CA LEU A 59 3.28 8.56 3.98
C LEU A 59 2.84 9.25 5.26
N SER A 60 3.59 10.26 5.68
CA SER A 60 3.38 10.92 6.97
C SER A 60 2.01 11.61 7.10
N ASP A 61 1.36 11.91 5.98
CA ASP A 61 0.03 12.54 5.95
C ASP A 61 -1.14 11.54 5.91
N GLY A 62 -0.86 10.24 5.98
CA GLY A 62 -1.89 9.20 5.93
C GLY A 62 -2.13 8.61 4.55
N HIS A 63 -1.32 8.96 3.57
CA HIS A 63 -1.46 8.40 2.21
C HIS A 63 -0.94 6.97 2.17
N ILE A 64 -1.85 6.01 2.07
CA ILE A 64 -1.54 4.59 1.93
C ILE A 64 -1.38 4.26 0.45
N GLY A 65 -0.36 3.51 0.13
CA GLY A 65 -0.14 3.08 -1.23
C GLY A 65 0.91 1.99 -1.34
N ARG A 66 1.27 1.67 -2.58
CA ARG A 66 2.28 0.64 -2.88
C ARG A 66 1.97 -0.68 -2.17
N VAL A 67 0.68 -1.01 -2.02
CA VAL A 67 0.24 -2.30 -1.48
C VAL A 67 0.44 -3.34 -2.56
N ALA A 68 1.27 -4.32 -2.27
CA ALA A 68 1.66 -5.34 -3.24
C ALA A 68 1.80 -6.69 -2.56
N VAL A 69 1.16 -7.71 -3.15
CA VAL A 69 1.27 -9.09 -2.72
C VAL A 69 1.77 -9.90 -3.92
N LEU A 70 2.81 -10.70 -3.72
CA LEU A 70 3.30 -11.57 -4.78
C LEU A 70 2.19 -12.50 -5.25
N LYS A 71 2.14 -12.76 -6.55
CA LYS A 71 1.04 -13.47 -7.20
C LYS A 71 0.68 -14.80 -6.53
N GLU A 72 1.70 -15.56 -6.12
CA GLU A 72 1.50 -16.89 -5.51
C GLU A 72 0.84 -16.81 -4.14
N TYR A 73 0.84 -15.64 -3.52
CA TYR A 73 0.35 -15.47 -2.14
C TYR A 73 -0.95 -14.67 -2.08
N ARG A 74 -1.55 -14.37 -3.21
CA ARG A 74 -2.84 -13.65 -3.25
C ARG A 74 -3.99 -14.52 -2.78
N GLU A 75 -5.12 -13.87 -2.43
CA GLU A 75 -6.34 -14.52 -1.94
C GLU A 75 -6.17 -15.23 -0.59
N HIS A 76 -5.16 -14.81 0.18
CA HIS A 76 -4.91 -15.33 1.53
C HIS A 76 -5.05 -14.26 2.62
N GLY A 77 -5.57 -13.07 2.28
CA GLY A 77 -5.81 -12.01 3.26
C GLY A 77 -4.60 -11.14 3.59
N TYR A 78 -3.49 -11.26 2.87
CA TYR A 78 -2.29 -10.47 3.18
C TYR A 78 -2.47 -8.98 2.90
N GLY A 79 -3.13 -8.62 1.81
CA GLY A 79 -3.44 -7.22 1.53
C GLY A 79 -4.30 -6.59 2.61
N PHE A 80 -5.31 -7.32 3.09
CA PHE A 80 -6.16 -6.88 4.20
C PHE A 80 -5.34 -6.63 5.47
N LYS A 81 -4.43 -7.53 5.80
CA LYS A 81 -3.55 -7.38 6.98
C LYS A 81 -2.66 -6.16 6.86
N ILE A 82 -2.10 -5.91 5.68
CA ILE A 82 -1.23 -4.76 5.43
C ILE A 82 -2.00 -3.46 5.65
N VAL A 83 -3.13 -3.30 5.00
CA VAL A 83 -3.90 -2.05 5.07
C VAL A 83 -4.44 -1.85 6.48
N SER A 84 -4.92 -2.91 7.13
CA SER A 84 -5.37 -2.83 8.53
C SER A 84 -4.27 -2.37 9.46
N ALA A 85 -3.05 -2.87 9.28
CA ALA A 85 -1.89 -2.46 10.09
C ALA A 85 -1.56 -0.98 9.88
N LEU A 86 -1.64 -0.49 8.65
CA LEU A 86 -1.39 0.92 8.35
C LEU A 86 -2.48 1.83 8.91
N ILE A 87 -3.75 1.40 8.87
CA ILE A 87 -4.86 2.13 9.50
C ILE A 87 -4.61 2.25 11.00
N ASN A 88 -4.24 1.15 11.66
CA ASN A 88 -3.94 1.17 13.10
C ASN A 88 -2.77 2.09 13.42
N GLU A 89 -1.72 2.07 12.61
CA GLU A 89 -0.57 2.95 12.79
C GLU A 89 -0.96 4.42 12.66
N ALA A 90 -1.83 4.76 11.70
CA ALA A 90 -2.34 6.11 11.54
C ALA A 90 -3.10 6.58 12.79
N LYS A 91 -3.93 5.71 13.36
CA LYS A 91 -4.64 6.01 14.62
C LYS A 91 -3.67 6.22 15.77
N ASN A 92 -2.64 5.37 15.88
CA ASN A 92 -1.62 5.49 16.93
C ASN A 92 -0.83 6.79 16.82
N LYS A 93 -0.70 7.34 15.63
CA LYS A 93 -0.03 8.62 15.37
C LYS A 93 -0.98 9.82 15.42
N TYR A 94 -2.25 9.59 15.77
CA TYR A 94 -3.28 10.64 15.87
C TYR A 94 -3.53 11.38 14.55
N LEU A 95 -3.39 10.69 13.41
CA LEU A 95 -3.76 11.24 12.12
C LEU A 95 -5.28 11.37 12.03
N ASN A 96 -5.76 12.37 11.29
CA ASN A 96 -7.20 12.62 11.13
C ASN A 96 -7.84 11.69 10.11
N ARG A 97 -7.06 11.19 9.17
CA ARG A 97 -7.57 10.32 8.11
C ARG A 97 -6.46 9.50 7.48
N VAL A 98 -6.87 8.46 6.78
CA VAL A 98 -6.04 7.77 5.78
C VAL A 98 -6.74 7.89 4.44
N TYR A 99 -5.96 7.90 3.36
CA TYR A 99 -6.51 7.98 2.01
C TYR A 99 -5.59 7.27 1.02
N LEU A 100 -6.17 6.92 -0.12
CA LEU A 100 -5.44 6.20 -1.16
C LEU A 100 -6.13 6.35 -2.52
N GLY A 101 -5.41 5.96 -3.57
CA GLY A 101 -6.00 5.76 -4.89
C GLY A 101 -6.22 4.28 -5.12
N ALA A 102 -7.46 3.86 -5.26
CA ALA A 102 -7.80 2.47 -5.50
C ALA A 102 -7.95 2.20 -6.99
N GLN A 103 -7.30 1.16 -7.48
CA GLN A 103 -7.59 0.65 -8.82
C GLN A 103 -9.05 0.17 -8.82
N LEU A 104 -9.75 0.33 -9.96
CA LEU A 104 -11.20 0.08 -10.00
C LEU A 104 -11.59 -1.32 -9.54
N HIS A 105 -10.80 -2.33 -9.86
CA HIS A 105 -11.09 -3.71 -9.45
C HIS A 105 -10.91 -3.94 -7.94
N ALA A 106 -10.28 -3.01 -7.23
CA ALA A 106 -10.02 -3.14 -5.79
C ALA A 106 -11.00 -2.34 -4.92
N ILE A 107 -11.97 -1.66 -5.51
CA ILE A 107 -12.90 -0.81 -4.76
C ILE A 107 -13.62 -1.60 -3.66
N ASP A 108 -14.17 -2.78 -3.98
CA ASP A 108 -14.89 -3.60 -3.00
C ASP A 108 -14.00 -4.01 -1.84
N PHE A 109 -12.75 -4.32 -2.11
CA PHE A 109 -11.75 -4.64 -1.09
C PHE A 109 -11.61 -3.51 -0.07
N TYR A 110 -11.47 -2.27 -0.56
CA TYR A 110 -11.32 -1.11 0.32
C TYR A 110 -12.62 -0.71 1.01
N LEU A 111 -13.77 -0.91 0.37
CA LEU A 111 -15.06 -0.69 1.04
C LEU A 111 -15.20 -1.57 2.27
N LYS A 112 -14.77 -2.82 2.21
CA LYS A 112 -14.81 -3.74 3.36
C LYS A 112 -13.92 -3.29 4.51
N LEU A 113 -12.88 -2.52 4.23
CA LEU A 113 -11.98 -1.95 5.23
C LEU A 113 -12.51 -0.65 5.84
N GLY A 114 -13.60 -0.11 5.30
CA GLY A 114 -14.21 1.11 5.80
C GLY A 114 -13.90 2.35 4.97
N PHE A 115 -13.16 2.22 3.88
CA PHE A 115 -12.91 3.35 2.97
C PHE A 115 -14.16 3.69 2.17
N LEU A 116 -14.35 4.98 1.91
CA LEU A 116 -15.41 5.48 1.05
C LEU A 116 -14.80 6.27 -0.12
N PRO A 117 -15.36 6.11 -1.34
CA PRO A 117 -14.83 6.84 -2.49
C PRO A 117 -15.17 8.33 -2.41
N TYR A 118 -14.31 9.15 -3.00
CA TYR A 118 -14.55 10.58 -3.17
C TYR A 118 -13.86 11.06 -4.43
N GLY A 119 -14.37 12.18 -4.98
CA GLY A 119 -13.82 12.78 -6.20
C GLY A 119 -14.16 11.98 -7.46
N GLU A 120 -13.53 12.37 -8.55
CA GLU A 120 -13.76 11.76 -9.86
C GLU A 120 -12.72 10.69 -10.14
N PRO A 121 -13.07 9.66 -10.95
CA PRO A 121 -12.07 8.70 -11.41
C PRO A 121 -10.93 9.40 -12.18
N TYR A 122 -9.74 8.83 -12.07
CA TYR A 122 -8.55 9.37 -12.74
C TYR A 122 -7.65 8.23 -13.21
N VAL A 123 -6.71 8.57 -14.10
CA VAL A 123 -5.75 7.59 -14.62
C VAL A 123 -4.36 7.91 -14.08
N GLU A 124 -3.70 6.89 -13.54
CA GLU A 124 -2.32 6.98 -13.08
C GLU A 124 -1.58 5.73 -13.53
N ALA A 125 -0.42 5.89 -14.14
CA ALA A 125 0.36 4.78 -14.69
C ALA A 125 -0.47 3.91 -15.66
N ASN A 126 -1.32 4.54 -16.47
CA ASN A 126 -2.23 3.92 -17.44
C ASN A 126 -3.30 3.01 -16.81
N ILE A 127 -3.56 3.16 -15.52
CA ILE A 127 -4.55 2.36 -14.78
C ILE A 127 -5.60 3.31 -14.21
N GLU A 128 -6.87 2.97 -14.37
CA GLU A 128 -7.97 3.76 -13.81
C GLU A 128 -8.06 3.59 -12.30
N HIS A 129 -8.24 4.71 -11.59
CA HIS A 129 -8.30 4.78 -10.13
C HIS A 129 -9.48 5.63 -9.66
N ILE A 130 -9.86 5.43 -8.41
CA ILE A 130 -10.75 6.32 -7.66
C ILE A 130 -10.12 6.59 -6.29
N SER A 131 -10.18 7.84 -5.83
CA SER A 131 -9.72 8.18 -4.48
C SER A 131 -10.66 7.63 -3.44
N MET A 132 -10.11 7.09 -2.35
CA MET A 132 -10.89 6.57 -1.23
C MET A 132 -10.25 6.99 0.10
N GLU A 133 -11.07 7.17 1.13
CA GLU A 133 -10.58 7.64 2.44
C GLU A 133 -11.38 7.05 3.59
N ILE A 134 -10.74 7.04 4.76
CA ILE A 134 -11.41 6.88 6.06
C ILE A 134 -11.09 8.13 6.87
N ILE A 135 -12.11 8.83 7.33
CA ILE A 135 -11.94 9.97 8.24
C ILE A 135 -12.16 9.45 9.66
N PHE A 136 -11.19 9.69 10.53
CA PHE A 136 -11.28 9.22 11.90
C PHE A 136 -12.02 10.25 12.75
N ASN A 137 -13.02 9.78 13.48
CA ASN A 137 -13.70 10.58 14.49
C ASN A 137 -12.89 10.50 15.78
N GLN A 138 -12.60 11.66 16.35
CA GLN A 138 -11.88 11.74 17.60
C GLN A 138 -12.79 12.19 18.73
#